data_4fb0c190cf0f1d25147cf70ac0b35481
#
_entry.id   4fb0c190cf0f1d25147cf70ac0b35481
#
_cell.length_a   1.000
_cell.length_b   1.000
_cell.length_c   1.000
_cell.angle_alpha   90.00
_cell.angle_beta   90.00
_cell.angle_gamma   90.00
#
_symmetry.space_group_name_H-M   'P 1'
#
loop_
_entity.id
_entity.type
_entity.pdbx_description
1 polymer ?
#
loop_
_entity_poly.entity_id
_entity_poly.type
_entity_poly.pdbx_seq_one_letter_code
_entity_poly.pdbx_strand_id
1 'polypeptide(L)'
;FREYIDQNVNLCMLKTLNYQAGQKPDYSDIHIQQLYLLRYVFSYAFEYKSMFDTLFAREKFKDSIEVASIGCGNMIDYWGLVEALGEIGSGECYIKYRGIDTIDWNYKIEAREKDEVKFTKVNAATIFQKTSTLISNVYIFPKSISEFSNEEFQDICESFRKKEIQRDRIHILISLRSDQGSMDRDMERSEKIISAIKQNGFITEDNATTFIHYKDEDRGIKKIDYKFEYPNEAIELLTSLNTECSTYVSNRENCTSDCKNLNRWPVLKAKNIRYQVLTFDRKDSL
;
A
#
# COMPACT_ATOMS: atom_id res chain seq x y z
N PHE A 1 20.21 8.51 5.25
CA PHE A 1 20.42 8.16 3.84
C PHE A 1 21.59 8.91 3.23
N ARG A 2 21.75 10.23 3.47
CA ARG A 2 22.90 11.02 3.01
C ARG A 2 24.22 10.40 3.48
N GLU A 3 24.32 10.08 4.76
CA GLU A 3 25.51 9.44 5.34
C GLU A 3 25.88 8.13 4.63
N TYR A 4 24.89 7.31 4.28
CA TYR A 4 25.11 6.10 3.50
C TYR A 4 25.72 6.40 2.13
N ILE A 5 25.20 7.42 1.43
CA ILE A 5 25.71 7.83 0.11
C ILE A 5 27.16 8.31 0.22
N ASP A 6 27.46 9.13 1.22
CA ASP A 6 28.80 9.70 1.42
C ASP A 6 29.86 8.62 1.76
N GLN A 7 29.44 7.52 2.40
CA GLN A 7 30.33 6.44 2.80
C GLN A 7 30.49 5.32 1.76
N ASN A 8 29.64 5.26 0.75
CA ASN A 8 29.63 4.15 -0.19
C ASN A 8 30.10 4.58 -1.60
N VAL A 9 31.08 3.84 -2.10
CA VAL A 9 31.65 4.05 -3.44
C VAL A 9 30.76 3.49 -4.56
N ASN A 10 29.85 2.57 -4.24
CA ASN A 10 28.99 1.88 -5.20
C ASN A 10 27.53 1.88 -4.74
N LEU A 11 26.68 2.58 -5.46
CA LEU A 11 25.25 2.72 -5.18
C LEU A 11 24.36 1.83 -6.08
N CYS A 12 24.95 0.84 -6.78
CA CYS A 12 24.22 0.05 -7.77
C CYS A 12 23.01 -0.73 -7.19
N MET A 13 23.07 -1.13 -5.92
CA MET A 13 21.95 -1.82 -5.25
C MET A 13 20.67 -0.98 -5.23
N LEU A 14 20.78 0.34 -5.15
CA LEU A 14 19.63 1.23 -5.14
C LEU A 14 18.81 1.18 -6.44
N LYS A 15 19.39 0.68 -7.53
CA LYS A 15 18.69 0.52 -8.81
C LYS A 15 17.58 -0.53 -8.74
N THR A 16 17.66 -1.48 -7.81
CA THR A 16 16.66 -2.55 -7.66
C THR A 16 15.26 -1.99 -7.39
N LEU A 17 15.14 -0.81 -6.78
CA LEU A 17 13.86 -0.13 -6.56
C LEU A 17 13.11 0.22 -7.87
N ASN A 18 13.75 0.07 -9.03
CA ASN A 18 13.12 0.32 -10.33
C ASN A 18 12.30 -0.84 -10.86
N TYR A 19 12.32 -1.98 -10.21
CA TYR A 19 11.73 -3.22 -10.72
C TYR A 19 12.25 -3.60 -12.13
N GLN A 20 13.46 -3.16 -12.48
CA GLN A 20 14.07 -3.49 -13.76
C GLN A 20 14.36 -4.97 -13.85
N ALA A 21 14.16 -5.55 -15.02
CA ALA A 21 14.38 -6.98 -15.31
C ALA A 21 13.62 -7.96 -14.40
N GLY A 22 12.48 -7.56 -13.83
CA GLY A 22 11.67 -8.43 -12.97
C GLY A 22 12.27 -8.68 -11.58
N GLN A 23 13.34 -8.00 -11.22
CA GLN A 23 13.91 -8.08 -9.87
C GLN A 23 13.04 -7.30 -8.89
N LYS A 24 12.64 -7.95 -7.81
CA LYS A 24 12.00 -7.26 -6.68
C LYS A 24 13.09 -6.56 -5.86
N PRO A 25 12.82 -5.34 -5.36
CA PRO A 25 13.70 -4.70 -4.39
C PRO A 25 13.84 -5.56 -3.14
N ASP A 26 15.03 -5.59 -2.56
CA ASP A 26 15.22 -6.19 -1.25
C ASP A 26 14.85 -5.16 -0.16
N TYR A 27 13.59 -5.18 0.24
CA TYR A 27 13.10 -4.31 1.30
C TYR A 27 13.61 -4.67 2.71
N SER A 28 14.41 -5.73 2.87
CA SER A 28 15.14 -5.95 4.12
C SER A 28 16.30 -4.97 4.31
N ASP A 29 16.79 -4.37 3.22
CA ASP A 29 17.81 -3.34 3.24
C ASP A 29 17.24 -1.97 3.64
N ILE A 30 17.83 -1.38 4.68
CA ILE A 30 17.39 -0.10 5.25
C ILE A 30 17.48 1.06 4.24
N HIS A 31 18.45 1.04 3.34
CA HIS A 31 18.67 2.13 2.38
C HIS A 31 17.69 2.05 1.21
N ILE A 32 17.25 0.83 0.85
CA ILE A 32 16.13 0.61 -0.06
C ILE A 32 14.83 1.12 0.57
N GLN A 33 14.60 0.87 1.87
CA GLN A 33 13.44 1.41 2.58
C GLN A 33 13.47 2.95 2.61
N GLN A 34 14.63 3.56 2.90
CA GLN A 34 14.80 5.01 2.90
C GLN A 34 14.51 5.63 1.52
N LEU A 35 15.08 5.04 0.46
CA LEU A 35 14.85 5.51 -0.90
C LEU A 35 13.37 5.36 -1.32
N TYR A 36 12.73 4.25 -0.92
CA TYR A 36 11.31 4.03 -1.15
C TYR A 36 10.44 5.13 -0.51
N LEU A 37 10.72 5.45 0.76
CA LEU A 37 10.01 6.51 1.47
C LEU A 37 10.23 7.87 0.83
N LEU A 38 11.49 8.25 0.61
CA LEU A 38 11.83 9.53 -0.02
C LEU A 38 11.13 9.71 -1.38
N ARG A 39 10.82 8.62 -2.05
CA ARG A 39 10.20 8.68 -3.38
C ARG A 39 8.68 8.66 -3.35
N TYR A 40 8.07 7.82 -2.51
CA TYR A 40 6.67 7.43 -2.68
C TYR A 40 5.76 7.84 -1.52
N VAL A 41 6.29 8.21 -0.37
CA VAL A 41 5.50 8.35 0.87
C VAL A 41 4.26 9.22 0.70
N PHE A 42 4.39 10.41 0.15
CA PHE A 42 3.24 11.33 0.00
C PHE A 42 2.23 10.85 -1.04
N SER A 43 2.72 10.27 -2.14
CA SER A 43 1.84 9.75 -3.18
C SER A 43 0.99 8.59 -2.68
N TYR A 44 1.57 7.70 -1.89
CA TYR A 44 0.84 6.56 -1.33
C TYR A 44 -0.06 6.97 -0.16
N ALA A 45 0.39 7.88 0.71
CA ALA A 45 -0.48 8.43 1.75
C ALA A 45 -1.74 9.06 1.14
N PHE A 46 -1.59 9.84 0.08
CA PHE A 46 -2.72 10.44 -0.64
C PHE A 46 -3.63 9.40 -1.30
N GLU A 47 -3.06 8.35 -1.89
CA GLU A 47 -3.86 7.27 -2.49
C GLU A 47 -4.69 6.54 -1.42
N TYR A 48 -4.07 6.18 -0.30
CA TYR A 48 -4.77 5.50 0.78
C TYR A 48 -5.79 6.40 1.47
N LYS A 49 -5.48 7.69 1.66
CA LYS A 49 -6.47 8.67 2.11
C LYS A 49 -7.69 8.66 1.19
N SER A 50 -7.51 8.73 -0.13
CA SER A 50 -8.61 8.71 -1.10
C SER A 50 -9.45 7.43 -1.02
N MET A 51 -8.83 6.30 -0.71
CA MET A 51 -9.55 5.04 -0.47
C MET A 51 -10.43 5.13 0.78
N PHE A 52 -9.90 5.65 1.89
CA PHE A 52 -10.67 5.84 3.12
C PHE A 52 -11.72 6.92 2.98
N ASP A 53 -11.49 8.02 2.24
CA ASP A 53 -12.51 9.03 1.93
C ASP A 53 -13.70 8.38 1.21
N THR A 54 -13.43 7.49 0.27
CA THR A 54 -14.48 6.73 -0.44
C THR A 54 -15.23 5.79 0.51
N LEU A 55 -14.53 5.13 1.41
CA LEU A 55 -15.16 4.29 2.43
C LEU A 55 -16.05 5.13 3.35
N PHE A 56 -15.58 6.26 3.83
CA PHE A 56 -16.32 7.13 4.76
C PHE A 56 -17.51 7.84 4.10
N ALA A 57 -17.49 7.99 2.79
CA ALA A 57 -18.68 8.43 2.04
C ALA A 57 -19.79 7.37 2.00
N ARG A 58 -19.45 6.08 2.17
CA ARG A 58 -20.40 4.94 2.20
C ARG A 58 -20.78 4.51 3.61
N GLU A 59 -19.86 4.65 4.57
CA GLU A 59 -20.02 4.11 5.92
C GLU A 59 -19.56 5.13 6.98
N LYS A 60 -20.31 5.22 8.08
CA LYS A 60 -19.97 6.09 9.23
C LYS A 60 -19.48 5.25 10.39
N PHE A 61 -18.21 5.40 10.71
CA PHE A 61 -17.61 4.82 11.91
C PHE A 61 -17.73 5.83 13.06
N LYS A 62 -18.61 5.55 14.02
CA LYS A 62 -18.91 6.50 15.12
C LYS A 62 -17.80 6.53 16.17
N ASP A 63 -17.45 5.37 16.70
CA ASP A 63 -16.58 5.26 17.87
C ASP A 63 -15.21 4.69 17.54
N SER A 64 -15.17 3.65 16.69
CA SER A 64 -13.92 2.98 16.33
C SER A 64 -13.96 2.35 14.95
N ILE A 65 -12.78 2.23 14.37
CA ILE A 65 -12.52 1.47 13.15
C ILE A 65 -11.43 0.42 13.41
N GLU A 66 -11.68 -0.83 13.07
CA GLU A 66 -10.71 -1.92 13.20
C GLU A 66 -10.20 -2.34 11.82
N VAL A 67 -8.94 -2.07 11.56
CA VAL A 67 -8.27 -2.29 10.27
C VAL A 67 -7.26 -3.41 10.37
N ALA A 68 -7.32 -4.37 9.43
CA ALA A 68 -6.24 -5.31 9.15
C ALA A 68 -5.58 -4.92 7.83
N SER A 69 -4.32 -4.48 7.89
CA SER A 69 -3.54 -4.12 6.71
C SER A 69 -2.60 -5.25 6.33
N ILE A 70 -2.76 -5.77 5.12
CA ILE A 70 -2.17 -7.01 4.62
C ILE A 70 -1.06 -6.66 3.62
N GLY A 71 0.19 -6.84 4.02
CA GLY A 71 1.36 -6.29 3.32
C GLY A 71 1.49 -4.79 3.56
N CYS A 72 1.40 -4.38 4.84
CA CYS A 72 1.29 -2.98 5.24
C CYS A 72 2.55 -2.13 4.99
N GLY A 73 3.68 -2.77 4.68
CA GLY A 73 4.93 -2.05 4.54
C GLY A 73 5.27 -1.24 5.81
N ASN A 74 5.57 0.02 5.62
CA ASN A 74 5.84 0.97 6.69
C ASN A 74 4.59 1.68 7.26
N MET A 75 3.40 1.15 7.00
CA MET A 75 2.10 1.63 7.49
C MET A 75 1.69 3.03 6.95
N ILE A 76 2.04 3.35 5.71
CA ILE A 76 1.57 4.60 5.05
C ILE A 76 0.04 4.63 4.94
N ASP A 77 -0.60 3.49 4.81
CA ASP A 77 -2.05 3.37 4.78
C ASP A 77 -2.72 3.75 6.12
N TYR A 78 -2.05 3.51 7.25
CA TYR A 78 -2.49 4.05 8.55
C TYR A 78 -2.46 5.59 8.55
N TRP A 79 -1.42 6.21 7.99
CA TRP A 79 -1.39 7.67 7.84
C TRP A 79 -2.55 8.15 6.95
N GLY A 80 -2.77 7.52 5.80
CA GLY A 80 -3.92 7.83 4.94
C GLY A 80 -5.26 7.75 5.67
N LEU A 81 -5.45 6.75 6.55
CA LEU A 81 -6.64 6.62 7.40
C LEU A 81 -6.78 7.79 8.39
N VAL A 82 -5.70 8.15 9.07
CA VAL A 82 -5.70 9.28 10.03
C VAL A 82 -6.08 10.59 9.34
N GLU A 83 -5.51 10.88 8.17
CA GLU A 83 -5.81 12.07 7.38
C GLU A 83 -7.27 12.11 6.91
N ALA A 84 -7.79 10.98 6.43
CA ALA A 84 -9.19 10.89 6.00
C ALA A 84 -10.16 11.11 7.16
N LEU A 85 -9.90 10.56 8.34
CA LEU A 85 -10.72 10.82 9.55
C LEU A 85 -10.65 12.27 9.99
N GLY A 86 -9.48 12.90 9.88
CA GLY A 86 -9.31 14.33 10.21
C GLY A 86 -10.18 15.21 9.32
N GLU A 87 -10.23 14.95 8.02
CA GLU A 87 -10.97 15.76 7.05
C GLU A 87 -12.48 15.70 7.23
N ILE A 88 -13.03 14.54 7.60
CA ILE A 88 -14.48 14.41 7.86
C ILE A 88 -14.89 14.85 9.28
N GLY A 89 -13.98 15.43 10.06
CA GLY A 89 -14.25 15.85 11.43
C GLY A 89 -14.42 14.71 12.43
N SER A 90 -14.06 13.49 12.06
CA SER A 90 -14.11 12.29 12.92
C SER A 90 -12.74 11.96 13.52
N GLY A 91 -11.89 12.97 13.70
CA GLY A 91 -10.55 12.82 14.27
C GLY A 91 -10.52 12.14 15.66
N GLU A 92 -11.64 12.15 16.38
CA GLU A 92 -11.79 11.46 17.67
C GLU A 92 -12.08 9.97 17.54
N CYS A 93 -12.42 9.46 16.36
CA CYS A 93 -12.61 8.03 16.13
C CYS A 93 -11.34 7.25 16.51
N TYR A 94 -11.52 6.21 17.32
CA TYR A 94 -10.44 5.33 17.77
C TYR A 94 -10.07 4.32 16.70
N ILE A 95 -8.78 4.20 16.39
CA ILE A 95 -8.29 3.25 15.40
C ILE A 95 -7.65 2.05 16.12
N LYS A 96 -8.12 0.84 15.79
CA LYS A 96 -7.39 -0.40 16.04
C LYS A 96 -6.79 -0.87 14.72
N TYR A 97 -5.50 -0.69 14.56
CA TYR A 97 -4.79 -1.04 13.33
C TYR A 97 -3.86 -2.23 13.57
N ARG A 98 -3.96 -3.22 12.71
CA ARG A 98 -3.10 -4.40 12.70
C ARG A 98 -2.40 -4.51 11.35
N GLY A 99 -1.17 -4.03 11.30
CA GLY A 99 -0.30 -4.15 10.13
C GLY A 99 0.42 -5.50 10.13
N ILE A 100 0.36 -6.20 9.00
CA ILE A 100 1.00 -7.50 8.80
C ILE A 100 1.93 -7.39 7.59
N ASP A 101 3.21 -7.69 7.77
CA ASP A 101 4.19 -7.72 6.70
C ASP A 101 5.28 -8.77 6.98
N THR A 102 5.90 -9.29 5.94
CA THR A 102 7.05 -10.21 6.08
C THR A 102 8.36 -9.49 6.35
N ILE A 103 8.42 -8.21 6.01
CA ILE A 103 9.59 -7.35 6.19
C ILE A 103 9.47 -6.56 7.48
N ASP A 104 10.55 -6.46 8.22
CA ASP A 104 10.63 -5.54 9.35
C ASP A 104 11.07 -4.16 8.89
N TRP A 105 10.09 -3.30 8.70
CA TRP A 105 10.35 -1.93 8.27
C TRP A 105 10.92 -1.10 9.43
N ASN A 106 12.08 -0.48 9.21
CA ASN A 106 12.74 0.35 10.22
C ASN A 106 12.03 1.70 10.44
N TYR A 107 11.43 2.22 9.38
CA TYR A 107 10.73 3.51 9.41
C TYR A 107 9.23 3.27 9.26
N LYS A 108 8.56 3.00 10.35
CA LYS A 108 7.11 2.89 10.42
C LYS A 108 6.50 4.26 10.73
N ILE A 109 5.29 4.49 10.22
CA ILE A 109 4.53 5.69 10.58
C ILE A 109 4.21 5.64 12.08
N GLU A 110 4.42 6.76 12.76
CA GLU A 110 4.13 6.88 14.19
C GLU A 110 2.62 6.91 14.44
N ALA A 111 2.19 6.15 15.42
CA ALA A 111 0.78 6.07 15.80
C ALA A 111 0.37 7.28 16.65
N ARG A 112 -0.90 7.71 16.52
CA ARG A 112 -1.50 8.65 17.48
C ARG A 112 -1.58 8.00 18.85
N GLU A 113 -1.33 8.74 19.93
CA GLU A 113 -1.33 8.21 21.30
C GLU A 113 -2.61 7.47 21.69
N LYS A 114 -3.74 7.90 21.14
CA LYS A 114 -5.04 7.29 21.44
C LYS A 114 -5.32 5.99 20.67
N ASP A 115 -4.55 5.66 19.65
CA ASP A 115 -4.83 4.53 18.78
C ASP A 115 -4.09 3.25 19.23
N GLU A 116 -4.71 2.09 19.03
CA GLU A 116 -4.07 0.80 19.20
C GLU A 116 -3.47 0.36 17.85
N VAL A 117 -2.17 0.56 17.68
CA VAL A 117 -1.46 0.19 16.46
C VAL A 117 -0.48 -0.93 16.75
N LYS A 118 -0.64 -2.06 16.05
CA LYS A 118 0.22 -3.23 16.17
C LYS A 118 0.77 -3.63 14.81
N PHE A 119 2.08 -3.68 14.71
CA PHE A 119 2.78 -4.30 13.59
C PHE A 119 3.17 -5.74 13.93
N THR A 120 2.98 -6.65 12.99
CA THR A 120 3.37 -8.06 13.14
C THR A 120 4.18 -8.51 11.94
N LYS A 121 5.48 -8.80 12.18
CA LYS A 121 6.39 -9.34 11.17
C LYS A 121 6.08 -10.82 10.96
N VAL A 122 5.27 -11.12 9.97
CA VAL A 122 4.88 -12.50 9.63
C VAL A 122 4.23 -12.53 8.25
N ASN A 123 4.26 -13.69 7.61
CA ASN A 123 3.47 -13.89 6.41
C ASN A 123 1.95 -13.84 6.73
N ALA A 124 1.20 -13.03 5.98
CA ALA A 124 -0.23 -12.85 6.21
C ALA A 124 -1.02 -14.16 6.11
N ALA A 125 -0.70 -15.05 5.15
CA ALA A 125 -1.34 -16.34 5.02
C ALA A 125 -1.21 -17.16 6.32
N THR A 126 -0.03 -17.13 6.96
CA THR A 126 0.20 -17.82 8.25
C THR A 126 -0.69 -17.26 9.37
N ILE A 127 -0.86 -15.94 9.45
CA ILE A 127 -1.78 -15.34 10.43
C ILE A 127 -3.22 -15.74 10.13
N PHE A 128 -3.61 -15.60 8.88
CA PHE A 128 -4.95 -15.97 8.45
C PHE A 128 -5.25 -17.44 8.74
N GLN A 129 -4.33 -18.37 8.55
CA GLN A 129 -4.49 -19.78 8.90
C GLN A 129 -4.64 -20.00 10.42
N LYS A 130 -3.85 -19.31 11.25
CA LYS A 130 -3.79 -19.53 12.71
C LYS A 130 -4.93 -18.87 13.48
N THR A 131 -5.51 -17.77 13.01
CA THR A 131 -6.65 -17.14 13.66
C THR A 131 -7.89 -18.00 13.53
N SER A 132 -8.70 -18.11 14.58
CA SER A 132 -9.98 -18.81 14.53
C SER A 132 -11.10 -17.95 13.93
N THR A 133 -11.02 -16.64 14.11
CA THR A 133 -12.04 -15.67 13.72
C THR A 133 -11.42 -14.44 13.05
N LEU A 134 -12.19 -13.81 12.18
CA LEU A 134 -11.85 -12.54 11.53
C LEU A 134 -12.65 -11.42 12.19
N ILE A 135 -11.97 -10.48 12.85
CA ILE A 135 -12.60 -9.49 13.73
C ILE A 135 -12.62 -8.07 13.18
N SER A 136 -11.77 -7.75 12.18
CA SER A 136 -11.69 -6.41 11.60
C SER A 136 -12.93 -6.09 10.77
N ASN A 137 -13.33 -4.82 10.77
CA ASN A 137 -14.37 -4.36 9.86
C ASN A 137 -13.80 -3.83 8.52
N VAL A 138 -12.49 -3.55 8.47
CA VAL A 138 -11.79 -3.16 7.24
C VAL A 138 -10.56 -4.03 7.03
N TYR A 139 -10.42 -4.58 5.84
CA TYR A 139 -9.22 -5.29 5.38
C TYR A 139 -8.65 -4.52 4.19
N ILE A 140 -7.40 -4.07 4.29
CA ILE A 140 -6.75 -3.32 3.21
C ILE A 140 -5.55 -4.08 2.65
N PHE A 141 -5.42 -4.06 1.33
CA PHE A 141 -4.27 -4.55 0.56
C PHE A 141 -3.57 -3.36 -0.10
N PRO A 142 -2.59 -2.74 0.58
CA PRO A 142 -1.90 -1.55 0.07
C PRO A 142 -0.87 -1.93 -1.00
N LYS A 143 -1.30 -2.06 -2.27
CA LYS A 143 -0.52 -2.55 -3.43
C LYS A 143 0.10 -3.94 -3.27
N SER A 144 -0.39 -4.73 -2.32
CA SER A 144 0.22 -5.98 -1.89
C SER A 144 -0.48 -7.23 -2.44
N ILE A 145 -1.72 -7.12 -2.89
CA ILE A 145 -2.56 -8.29 -3.23
C ILE A 145 -1.92 -9.23 -4.25
N SER A 146 -1.19 -8.71 -5.25
CA SER A 146 -0.49 -9.53 -6.26
C SER A 146 0.91 -9.95 -5.86
N GLU A 147 1.41 -9.56 -4.68
CA GLU A 147 2.74 -9.95 -4.20
C GLU A 147 2.78 -11.33 -3.56
N PHE A 148 1.64 -11.82 -3.07
CA PHE A 148 1.52 -13.16 -2.52
C PHE A 148 1.77 -14.22 -3.61
N SER A 149 2.30 -15.37 -3.23
CA SER A 149 2.26 -16.56 -4.08
C SER A 149 0.79 -17.00 -4.29
N ASN A 150 0.57 -17.90 -5.23
CA ASN A 150 -0.80 -18.41 -5.45
C ASN A 150 -1.29 -19.23 -4.25
N GLU A 151 -0.41 -19.96 -3.59
CA GLU A 151 -0.71 -20.76 -2.39
C GLU A 151 -1.06 -19.86 -1.20
N GLU A 152 -0.22 -18.87 -0.90
CA GLU A 152 -0.47 -17.90 0.16
C GLU A 152 -1.78 -17.15 -0.04
N PHE A 153 -2.04 -16.74 -1.28
CA PHE A 153 -3.29 -16.06 -1.60
C PHE A 153 -4.50 -16.97 -1.49
N GLN A 154 -4.38 -18.23 -1.86
CA GLN A 154 -5.42 -19.24 -1.67
C GLN A 154 -5.75 -19.45 -0.20
N ASP A 155 -4.75 -19.48 0.69
CA ASP A 155 -4.93 -19.59 2.13
C ASP A 155 -5.68 -18.39 2.73
N ILE A 156 -5.39 -17.19 2.24
CA ILE A 156 -6.12 -15.97 2.62
C ILE A 156 -7.60 -16.09 2.19
N CYS A 157 -7.86 -16.46 0.94
CA CYS A 157 -9.23 -16.67 0.43
C CYS A 157 -9.96 -17.75 1.21
N GLU A 158 -9.29 -18.85 1.52
CA GLU A 158 -9.87 -19.96 2.30
C GLU A 158 -10.27 -19.49 3.71
N SER A 159 -9.48 -18.61 4.30
CA SER A 159 -9.80 -18.03 5.61
C SER A 159 -11.04 -17.14 5.53
N PHE A 160 -11.17 -16.30 4.53
CA PHE A 160 -12.39 -15.52 4.30
C PHE A 160 -13.61 -16.42 4.03
N ARG A 161 -13.41 -17.55 3.39
CA ARG A 161 -14.50 -18.50 3.05
C ARG A 161 -15.01 -19.28 4.25
N LYS A 162 -14.14 -19.72 5.16
CA LYS A 162 -14.46 -20.71 6.19
C LYS A 162 -14.52 -20.19 7.61
N LYS A 163 -13.83 -19.11 7.91
CA LYS A 163 -13.73 -18.61 9.28
C LYS A 163 -14.93 -17.75 9.63
N GLU A 164 -15.27 -17.76 10.89
CA GLU A 164 -16.25 -16.83 11.42
C GLU A 164 -15.75 -15.39 11.25
N ILE A 165 -16.56 -14.55 10.61
CA ILE A 165 -16.36 -13.11 10.52
C ILE A 165 -17.27 -12.48 11.57
N GLN A 166 -16.68 -11.85 12.60
CA GLN A 166 -17.41 -11.28 13.74
C GLN A 166 -18.03 -9.90 13.46
N ARG A 167 -18.40 -9.65 12.23
CA ARG A 167 -19.00 -8.38 11.80
C ARG A 167 -20.13 -8.68 10.83
N ASP A 168 -21.20 -7.91 10.92
CA ASP A 168 -22.31 -8.01 9.96
C ASP A 168 -22.02 -7.26 8.68
N ARG A 169 -21.11 -6.26 8.75
CA ARG A 169 -20.60 -5.53 7.60
C ARG A 169 -19.09 -5.48 7.64
N ILE A 170 -18.45 -5.77 6.50
CA ILE A 170 -17.02 -5.65 6.30
C ILE A 170 -16.70 -4.94 4.99
N HIS A 171 -15.51 -4.37 4.95
CA HIS A 171 -15.00 -3.67 3.77
C HIS A 171 -13.64 -4.22 3.36
N ILE A 172 -13.46 -4.41 2.05
CA ILE A 172 -12.17 -4.79 1.47
C ILE A 172 -11.70 -3.64 0.61
N LEU A 173 -10.54 -3.08 0.96
CA LEU A 173 -9.89 -2.01 0.24
C LEU A 173 -8.68 -2.57 -0.50
N ILE A 174 -8.60 -2.32 -1.82
CA ILE A 174 -7.51 -2.82 -2.65
C ILE A 174 -6.92 -1.65 -3.44
N SER A 175 -5.66 -1.31 -3.17
CA SER A 175 -4.90 -0.40 -4.01
C SER A 175 -4.36 -1.18 -5.20
N LEU A 176 -4.78 -0.80 -6.41
CA LEU A 176 -4.41 -1.47 -7.66
C LEU A 176 -3.09 -0.92 -8.21
N ARG A 177 -2.33 -1.77 -8.86
CA ARG A 177 -1.10 -1.35 -9.54
C ARG A 177 -1.42 -0.59 -10.83
N SER A 178 -0.46 0.23 -11.27
CA SER A 178 -0.65 1.09 -12.44
C SER A 178 -0.36 0.41 -13.78
N ASP A 179 0.50 -0.61 -13.79
CA ASP A 179 0.78 -1.37 -15.02
C ASP A 179 -0.32 -2.40 -15.30
N GLN A 180 -0.63 -2.62 -16.58
CA GLN A 180 -1.78 -3.41 -16.99
C GLN A 180 -1.71 -4.87 -16.51
N GLY A 181 -0.56 -5.52 -16.64
CA GLY A 181 -0.43 -6.92 -16.26
C GLY A 181 -0.56 -7.16 -14.75
N SER A 182 -0.04 -6.24 -13.92
CA SER A 182 -0.23 -6.30 -12.48
C SER A 182 -1.66 -5.97 -12.08
N MET A 183 -2.29 -5.00 -12.75
CA MET A 183 -3.69 -4.64 -12.50
C MET A 183 -4.64 -5.80 -12.81
N ASP A 184 -4.45 -6.50 -13.92
CA ASP A 184 -5.27 -7.65 -14.29
C ASP A 184 -5.18 -8.75 -13.22
N ARG A 185 -3.97 -9.00 -12.71
CA ARG A 185 -3.76 -9.94 -11.58
C ARG A 185 -4.42 -9.45 -10.29
N ASP A 186 -4.33 -8.18 -9.98
CA ASP A 186 -4.96 -7.59 -8.80
C ASP A 186 -6.49 -7.76 -8.88
N MET A 187 -7.09 -7.53 -10.05
CA MET A 187 -8.54 -7.68 -10.27
C MET A 187 -8.97 -9.15 -10.23
N GLU A 188 -8.21 -10.09 -10.82
CA GLU A 188 -8.47 -11.52 -10.70
C GLU A 188 -8.49 -11.97 -9.22
N ARG A 189 -7.53 -11.47 -8.43
CA ARG A 189 -7.46 -11.77 -6.99
C ARG A 189 -8.59 -11.13 -6.20
N SER A 190 -9.00 -9.92 -6.55
CA SER A 190 -10.18 -9.27 -6.00
C SER A 190 -11.44 -10.14 -6.20
N GLU A 191 -11.63 -10.69 -7.41
CA GLU A 191 -12.76 -11.57 -7.70
C GLU A 191 -12.76 -12.84 -6.82
N LYS A 192 -11.59 -13.43 -6.59
CA LYS A 192 -11.45 -14.59 -5.70
C LYS A 192 -11.82 -14.26 -4.24
N ILE A 193 -11.42 -13.07 -3.74
CA ILE A 193 -11.82 -12.60 -2.40
C ILE A 193 -13.34 -12.40 -2.35
N ILE A 194 -13.92 -11.73 -3.34
CA ILE A 194 -15.36 -11.51 -3.42
C ILE A 194 -16.10 -12.86 -3.37
N SER A 195 -15.66 -13.83 -4.17
CA SER A 195 -16.24 -15.16 -4.20
C SER A 195 -16.13 -15.88 -2.85
N ALA A 196 -14.98 -15.80 -2.18
CA ALA A 196 -14.74 -16.41 -0.88
C ALA A 196 -15.67 -15.84 0.20
N ILE A 197 -15.81 -14.52 0.27
CA ILE A 197 -16.66 -13.84 1.25
C ILE A 197 -18.15 -14.12 0.98
N LYS A 198 -18.57 -14.17 -0.30
CA LYS A 198 -19.95 -14.59 -0.67
C LYS A 198 -20.26 -16.02 -0.21
N GLN A 199 -19.29 -16.93 -0.31
CA GLN A 199 -19.45 -18.31 0.18
C GLN A 199 -19.54 -18.39 1.71
N ASN A 200 -19.06 -17.38 2.42
CA ASN A 200 -19.19 -17.25 3.88
C ASN A 200 -20.52 -16.60 4.33
N GLY A 201 -21.49 -16.47 3.44
CA GLY A 201 -22.81 -15.94 3.77
C GLY A 201 -22.97 -14.43 3.70
N PHE A 202 -22.04 -13.73 3.04
CA PHE A 202 -22.17 -12.31 2.77
C PHE A 202 -22.69 -12.05 1.34
N ILE A 203 -23.24 -10.86 1.15
CA ILE A 203 -23.65 -10.34 -0.15
C ILE A 203 -22.96 -9.02 -0.42
N THR A 204 -22.81 -8.68 -1.69
CA THR A 204 -22.29 -7.38 -2.16
C THR A 204 -22.86 -7.06 -3.52
N GLU A 205 -23.10 -5.76 -3.78
CA GLU A 205 -23.39 -5.21 -5.11
C GLU A 205 -22.10 -4.87 -5.86
N ASP A 206 -20.97 -4.73 -5.15
CA ASP A 206 -19.68 -4.48 -5.76
C ASP A 206 -19.15 -5.71 -6.52
N ASN A 207 -18.35 -5.48 -7.54
CA ASN A 207 -17.71 -6.52 -8.35
C ASN A 207 -16.24 -6.20 -8.64
N ALA A 208 -15.49 -7.19 -9.08
CA ALA A 208 -14.05 -7.07 -9.31
C ALA A 208 -13.67 -6.13 -10.46
N THR A 209 -14.59 -5.84 -11.37
CA THR A 209 -14.34 -4.96 -12.52
C THR A 209 -14.64 -3.49 -12.22
N THR A 210 -15.34 -3.22 -11.10
CA THR A 210 -15.64 -1.87 -10.67
C THR A 210 -14.50 -1.34 -9.81
N PHE A 211 -13.85 -0.30 -10.28
CA PHE A 211 -12.80 0.38 -9.52
C PHE A 211 -12.86 1.89 -9.72
N ILE A 212 -12.37 2.64 -8.76
CA ILE A 212 -12.22 4.07 -8.85
C ILE A 212 -10.86 4.35 -9.49
N HIS A 213 -10.91 5.17 -10.54
CA HIS A 213 -9.73 5.56 -11.28
C HIS A 213 -9.69 7.08 -11.42
N TYR A 214 -8.60 7.65 -10.95
CA TYR A 214 -8.29 9.05 -11.20
C TYR A 214 -7.09 9.13 -12.12
N LYS A 215 -7.20 9.96 -13.16
CA LYS A 215 -6.16 10.17 -14.16
C LYS A 215 -6.02 11.66 -14.49
N ASP A 216 -4.80 12.07 -14.81
CA ASP A 216 -4.48 13.47 -15.14
C ASP A 216 -5.09 13.96 -16.47
N GLU A 217 -5.59 13.04 -17.32
CA GLU A 217 -6.11 13.34 -18.66
C GLU A 217 -7.64 13.25 -18.73
N ASP A 218 -8.19 14.20 -19.47
CA ASP A 218 -9.61 14.47 -19.70
C ASP A 218 -10.25 13.40 -20.60
N ARG A 219 -10.85 12.36 -20.01
CA ARG A 219 -11.72 11.40 -20.72
C ARG A 219 -12.87 10.92 -19.83
N GLY A 220 -13.52 11.83 -19.09
CA GLY A 220 -14.61 11.47 -18.19
C GLY A 220 -14.18 10.83 -16.87
N ILE A 221 -12.91 10.79 -16.59
CA ILE A 221 -12.32 10.30 -15.35
C ILE A 221 -12.02 11.51 -14.45
N LYS A 222 -12.31 11.41 -13.15
CA LYS A 222 -12.02 12.50 -12.21
C LYS A 222 -10.54 12.86 -12.28
N LYS A 223 -10.26 14.13 -12.55
CA LYS A 223 -8.91 14.66 -12.57
C LYS A 223 -8.38 14.76 -11.14
N ILE A 224 -7.19 14.19 -10.91
CA ILE A 224 -6.39 14.46 -9.71
C ILE A 224 -5.16 15.26 -10.17
N ASP A 225 -5.01 16.47 -9.66
CA ASP A 225 -3.81 17.29 -9.81
C ASP A 225 -3.34 17.74 -8.42
N TYR A 226 -3.13 16.76 -7.54
CA TYR A 226 -2.62 17.07 -6.21
C TYR A 226 -1.09 17.08 -6.24
N LYS A 227 -0.50 18.22 -5.87
CA LYS A 227 0.95 18.41 -5.80
C LYS A 227 1.44 18.17 -4.39
N PHE A 228 2.58 17.53 -4.29
CA PHE A 228 3.29 17.32 -3.02
C PHE A 228 4.48 18.24 -2.92
N GLU A 229 4.66 18.83 -1.76
CA GLU A 229 5.86 19.62 -1.46
C GLU A 229 6.90 18.72 -0.80
N TYR A 230 8.03 18.60 -1.46
CA TYR A 230 9.21 17.92 -0.93
C TYR A 230 10.27 18.95 -0.54
N PRO A 231 11.05 18.68 0.52
CA PRO A 231 12.25 19.48 0.81
C PRO A 231 13.18 19.49 -0.41
N ASN A 232 13.73 20.66 -0.74
CA ASN A 232 14.63 20.80 -1.89
C ASN A 232 15.82 19.86 -1.81
N GLU A 233 16.38 19.66 -0.62
CA GLU A 233 17.50 18.77 -0.35
C GLU A 233 17.17 17.30 -0.72
N ALA A 234 15.92 16.88 -0.51
CA ALA A 234 15.48 15.54 -0.90
C ALA A 234 15.39 15.41 -2.44
N ILE A 235 14.91 16.46 -3.11
CA ILE A 235 14.82 16.48 -4.58
C ILE A 235 16.22 16.46 -5.18
N GLU A 236 17.10 17.33 -4.72
CA GLU A 236 18.50 17.42 -5.19
C GLU A 236 19.21 16.08 -4.99
N LEU A 237 19.13 15.50 -3.80
CA LEU A 237 19.75 14.22 -3.50
C LEU A 237 19.28 13.11 -4.44
N LEU A 238 17.96 12.96 -4.61
CA LEU A 238 17.40 11.89 -5.45
C LEU A 238 17.72 12.07 -6.95
N THR A 239 17.84 13.30 -7.40
CA THR A 239 18.10 13.59 -8.83
C THR A 239 19.58 13.57 -9.20
N SER A 240 20.46 13.55 -8.20
CA SER A 240 21.92 13.53 -8.38
C SER A 240 22.62 12.24 -7.92
N LEU A 241 21.87 11.19 -7.56
CA LEU A 241 22.45 9.95 -7.01
C LEU A 241 23.56 9.34 -7.86
N ASN A 242 23.50 9.45 -9.18
CA ASN A 242 24.57 8.94 -10.05
C ASN A 242 25.86 9.74 -9.94
N THR A 243 25.78 11.04 -9.69
CA THR A 243 26.98 11.91 -9.51
C THR A 243 27.59 11.75 -8.12
N GLU A 244 26.81 11.31 -7.15
CA GLU A 244 27.28 10.95 -5.81
C GLU A 244 27.99 9.58 -5.78
N CYS A 245 27.78 8.74 -6.80
CA CYS A 245 28.42 7.43 -6.89
C CYS A 245 29.88 7.55 -7.32
N SER A 246 30.81 7.32 -6.41
CA SER A 246 32.27 7.43 -6.68
C SER A 246 32.71 6.49 -7.82
N THR A 247 32.14 5.30 -7.92
CA THR A 247 32.43 4.38 -9.03
C THR A 247 32.01 4.96 -10.38
N TYR A 248 30.87 5.64 -10.46
CA TYR A 248 30.41 6.28 -11.68
C TYR A 248 31.29 7.47 -12.07
N VAL A 249 31.67 8.29 -11.08
CA VAL A 249 32.49 9.48 -11.29
C VAL A 249 33.91 9.11 -11.70
N SER A 250 34.55 8.12 -11.04
CA SER A 250 35.94 7.73 -11.25
C SER A 250 36.15 6.84 -12.48
N ASN A 251 35.13 6.06 -12.88
CA ASN A 251 35.31 5.05 -13.94
C ASN A 251 34.02 4.84 -14.76
N ARG A 252 33.61 5.87 -15.50
CA ARG A 252 32.41 5.85 -16.34
C ARG A 252 32.39 4.73 -17.37
N GLU A 253 33.57 4.32 -17.87
CA GLU A 253 33.68 3.29 -18.91
C GLU A 253 33.29 1.90 -18.40
N ASN A 254 33.47 1.63 -17.10
CA ASN A 254 33.10 0.36 -16.47
C ASN A 254 31.69 0.37 -15.87
N CYS A 255 31.03 1.53 -15.83
CA CYS A 255 29.63 1.60 -15.41
C CYS A 255 28.72 1.31 -16.60
N THR A 256 27.73 0.45 -16.37
CA THR A 256 26.70 0.15 -17.37
C THR A 256 25.88 1.39 -17.73
N SER A 257 25.29 1.43 -18.92
CA SER A 257 24.37 2.50 -19.37
C SER A 257 23.22 2.78 -18.40
N ASP A 258 22.98 1.86 -17.48
CA ASP A 258 21.90 1.94 -16.50
C ASP A 258 22.19 2.83 -15.29
N CYS A 259 23.40 3.36 -15.17
CA CYS A 259 23.73 4.26 -14.04
C CYS A 259 22.91 5.56 -14.04
N LYS A 260 22.48 6.05 -15.21
CA LYS A 260 21.50 7.14 -15.29
C LYS A 260 20.15 6.81 -14.62
N ASN A 261 19.82 5.52 -14.51
CA ASN A 261 18.62 5.04 -13.85
C ASN A 261 18.74 5.01 -12.32
N LEU A 262 19.89 5.38 -11.77
CA LEU A 262 20.07 5.60 -10.34
C LEU A 262 19.33 6.84 -9.86
N ASN A 263 19.38 7.92 -10.67
CA ASN A 263 18.67 9.16 -10.35
C ASN A 263 17.15 8.93 -10.36
N ARG A 264 16.49 9.49 -9.37
CA ARG A 264 15.05 9.38 -9.19
C ARG A 264 14.45 10.73 -8.83
N TRP A 265 13.34 11.03 -9.46
CA TRP A 265 12.49 12.10 -8.97
C TRP A 265 11.56 11.53 -7.90
N PRO A 266 11.34 12.23 -6.79
CA PRO A 266 10.23 11.93 -5.92
C PRO A 266 8.91 12.08 -6.69
N VAL A 267 7.88 11.40 -6.26
CA VAL A 267 6.57 11.53 -6.91
C VAL A 267 5.93 12.84 -6.44
N LEU A 268 6.16 13.91 -7.21
CA LEU A 268 5.71 15.27 -6.89
C LEU A 268 4.22 15.50 -7.11
N LYS A 269 3.53 14.58 -7.80
CA LYS A 269 2.10 14.69 -8.10
C LYS A 269 1.44 13.31 -8.09
N ALA A 270 0.24 13.25 -7.54
CA ALA A 270 -0.65 12.11 -7.77
C ALA A 270 -1.32 12.28 -9.14
N LYS A 271 -0.84 11.53 -10.14
CA LYS A 271 -1.39 11.56 -11.50
C LYS A 271 -2.37 10.42 -11.77
N ASN A 272 -2.08 9.27 -11.22
CA ASN A 272 -2.88 8.06 -11.40
C ASN A 272 -3.01 7.35 -10.07
N ILE A 273 -4.22 7.24 -9.57
CA ILE A 273 -4.56 6.33 -8.48
C ILE A 273 -5.70 5.43 -8.93
N ARG A 274 -5.62 4.16 -8.56
CA ARG A 274 -6.64 3.15 -8.87
C ARG A 274 -6.85 2.28 -7.66
N TYR A 275 -8.09 2.14 -7.26
CA TYR A 275 -8.43 1.32 -6.11
C TYR A 275 -9.84 0.80 -6.13
N GLN A 276 -10.10 -0.18 -5.30
CA GLN A 276 -11.42 -0.71 -5.04
C GLN A 276 -11.77 -0.51 -3.56
N VAL A 277 -13.03 -0.21 -3.31
CA VAL A 277 -13.67 -0.23 -2.00
C VAL A 277 -14.89 -1.12 -2.13
N LEU A 278 -14.78 -2.34 -1.62
CA LEU A 278 -15.81 -3.36 -1.71
C LEU A 278 -16.50 -3.49 -0.35
N THR A 279 -17.83 -3.44 -0.33
CA THR A 279 -18.65 -3.54 0.87
C THR A 279 -19.45 -4.82 0.84
N PHE A 280 -19.45 -5.53 1.96
CA PHE A 280 -20.16 -6.81 2.13
C PHE A 280 -21.05 -6.76 3.36
N ASP A 281 -22.30 -7.15 3.20
CA ASP A 281 -23.29 -7.27 4.26
C ASP A 281 -23.61 -8.75 4.51
N ARG A 282 -23.80 -9.13 5.76
CA ARG A 282 -24.26 -10.48 6.12
C ARG A 282 -25.69 -10.66 5.63
N LYS A 283 -26.01 -11.81 5.02
CA LYS A 283 -27.34 -12.07 4.45
C LYS A 283 -28.49 -11.95 5.44
N ASP A 284 -28.25 -12.35 6.69
CA ASP A 284 -29.29 -12.40 7.73
C ASP A 284 -29.47 -11.06 8.46
N SER A 285 -28.72 -10.03 8.10
CA SER A 285 -28.76 -8.68 8.71
C SER A 285 -29.59 -7.68 7.90
N LEU A 286 -30.16 -8.11 6.78
CA LEU A 286 -31.05 -7.35 5.90
C LEU A 286 -32.50 -7.79 6.10
#